data_74cb951695461825966bbe4340452703
#
_entry.id   74cb951695461825966bbe4340452703
#
_cell.length_a   1.000
_cell.length_b   1.000
_cell.length_c   1.000
_cell.angle_alpha   90.00
_cell.angle_beta   90.00
_cell.angle_gamma   90.00
#
_symmetry.space_group_name_H-M   'P 1'
#
loop_
_entity.id
_entity.type
_entity.pdbx_description
1 polymer ?
#
loop_
_entity_poly.entity_id
_entity_poly.type
_entity_poly.pdbx_seq_one_letter_code
_entity_poly.pdbx_strand_id
1 'polypeptide(L)'
;YGGTAGIAPMKELFAQMLHTKAENIYIGGTMSTSIMYDIVNKAWLFGLKGHEPWGKQEKVKFICPSPGYEKHFKICTTFGIEMIPVPMDENGPDMEKVTELAAADKAIKGMWCVPLYSNPTGAVYSDEVVRMLASMETASEDFTLFWDNAYCVHHITEDQPEILDIISECELAGRPDRVFEFASTSKITFPGGGVACCAS
;
A
#
# COMPACT_ATOMS: atom_id res chain seq x y z
N TYR A 1 -0.54 -18.57 24.55
CA TYR A 1 0.27 -17.65 23.74
C TYR A 1 -0.47 -17.42 22.43
N GLY A 2 -0.61 -16.14 22.00
CA GLY A 2 -1.27 -15.77 20.76
C GLY A 2 -0.50 -16.26 19.52
N GLY A 3 -1.20 -16.32 18.37
CA GLY A 3 -0.58 -16.64 17.09
C GLY A 3 0.41 -15.57 16.65
N THR A 4 1.37 -15.94 15.80
CA THR A 4 2.42 -15.04 15.30
C THR A 4 1.88 -13.87 14.44
N ALA A 5 0.66 -14.02 13.90
CA ALA A 5 0.00 -13.01 13.06
C ALA A 5 -0.96 -12.08 13.84
N GLY A 6 -1.02 -12.21 15.17
CA GLY A 6 -1.92 -11.44 16.03
C GLY A 6 -3.09 -12.23 16.58
N ILE A 7 -3.85 -11.62 17.49
CA ILE A 7 -5.02 -12.25 18.12
C ILE A 7 -6.27 -12.12 17.24
N ALA A 8 -7.13 -13.15 17.27
CA ALA A 8 -8.31 -13.23 16.42
C ALA A 8 -9.23 -11.98 16.50
N PRO A 9 -9.59 -11.43 17.68
CA PRO A 9 -10.47 -10.27 17.73
C PRO A 9 -9.89 -9.02 17.04
N MET A 10 -8.56 -8.83 17.06
CA MET A 10 -7.91 -7.71 16.35
C MET A 10 -7.89 -7.92 14.84
N LYS A 11 -7.66 -9.17 14.40
CA LYS A 11 -7.73 -9.51 12.97
C LYS A 11 -9.15 -9.30 12.43
N GLU A 12 -10.16 -9.70 13.17
CA GLU A 12 -11.57 -9.49 12.82
C GLU A 12 -11.93 -8.00 12.76
N LEU A 13 -11.44 -7.19 13.71
CA LEU A 13 -11.66 -5.74 13.71
C LEU A 13 -11.08 -5.10 12.44
N PHE A 14 -9.81 -5.36 12.13
CA PHE A 14 -9.19 -4.79 10.94
C PHE A 14 -9.77 -5.35 9.64
N ALA A 15 -10.19 -6.61 9.62
CA ALA A 15 -10.88 -7.18 8.46
C ALA A 15 -12.18 -6.44 8.14
N GLN A 16 -12.95 -6.05 9.17
CA GLN A 16 -14.14 -5.22 9.01
C GLN A 16 -13.79 -3.80 8.52
N MET A 17 -12.73 -3.19 9.07
CA MET A 17 -12.29 -1.85 8.68
C MET A 17 -11.79 -1.76 7.23
N LEU A 18 -11.18 -2.82 6.73
CA LEU A 18 -10.55 -2.90 5.40
C LEU A 18 -11.42 -3.66 4.38
N HIS A 19 -12.61 -4.13 4.79
CA HIS A 19 -13.50 -4.93 3.95
C HIS A 19 -12.86 -6.19 3.34
N THR A 20 -11.90 -6.79 4.08
CA THR A 20 -11.16 -7.99 3.65
C THR A 20 -11.36 -9.15 4.63
N LYS A 21 -10.68 -10.28 4.40
CA LYS A 21 -10.78 -11.47 5.26
C LYS A 21 -9.82 -11.40 6.44
N ALA A 22 -10.23 -11.88 7.62
CA ALA A 22 -9.37 -11.91 8.81
C ALA A 22 -8.10 -12.78 8.63
N GLU A 23 -8.14 -13.76 7.74
CA GLU A 23 -6.98 -14.60 7.42
C GLU A 23 -5.85 -13.80 6.74
N ASN A 24 -6.19 -12.77 5.96
CA ASN A 24 -5.26 -11.89 5.29
C ASN A 24 -4.55 -10.92 6.25
N ILE A 25 -5.08 -10.73 7.48
CA ILE A 25 -4.59 -9.71 8.41
C ILE A 25 -3.41 -10.22 9.23
N TYR A 26 -2.33 -9.44 9.23
CA TYR A 26 -1.21 -9.51 10.16
C TYR A 26 -1.20 -8.27 11.06
N ILE A 27 -1.18 -8.48 12.38
CA ILE A 27 -1.12 -7.41 13.38
C ILE A 27 0.34 -7.15 13.74
N GLY A 28 0.78 -5.89 13.59
CA GLY A 28 2.20 -5.56 13.81
C GLY A 28 2.43 -4.15 14.35
N GLY A 29 2.89 -4.05 15.60
CA GLY A 29 3.32 -2.77 16.19
C GLY A 29 2.21 -1.74 16.35
N THR A 30 2.59 -0.47 16.46
CA THR A 30 1.68 0.66 16.70
C THR A 30 1.51 1.57 15.48
N MET A 31 2.39 1.48 14.50
CA MET A 31 2.42 2.37 13.33
C MET A 31 2.50 1.57 12.02
N SER A 32 1.58 1.83 11.10
CA SER A 32 1.60 1.22 9.75
C SER A 32 2.90 1.55 8.99
N THR A 33 3.43 2.76 9.15
CA THR A 33 4.71 3.15 8.52
C THR A 33 5.91 2.32 8.98
N SER A 34 5.90 1.78 10.20
CA SER A 34 6.94 0.84 10.65
C SER A 34 6.83 -0.51 9.93
N ILE A 35 5.60 -0.99 9.71
CA ILE A 35 5.37 -2.23 8.95
C ILE A 35 5.79 -2.03 7.49
N MET A 36 5.45 -0.90 6.87
CA MET A 36 5.89 -0.54 5.52
C MET A 36 7.42 -0.53 5.41
N TYR A 37 8.10 0.12 6.38
CA TYR A 37 9.56 0.12 6.45
C TYR A 37 10.13 -1.30 6.56
N ASP A 38 9.55 -2.14 7.42
CA ASP A 38 10.01 -3.53 7.62
C ASP A 38 9.83 -4.37 6.35
N ILE A 39 8.73 -4.17 5.59
CA ILE A 39 8.51 -4.87 4.32
C ILE A 39 9.55 -4.42 3.29
N VAL A 40 9.80 -3.11 3.14
CA VAL A 40 10.84 -2.61 2.24
C VAL A 40 12.22 -3.11 2.68
N ASN A 41 12.52 -3.13 3.98
CA ASN A 41 13.77 -3.67 4.51
C ASN A 41 13.95 -5.16 4.20
N LYS A 42 12.88 -5.96 4.34
CA LYS A 42 12.91 -7.38 3.97
C LYS A 42 13.10 -7.57 2.46
N ALA A 43 12.40 -6.78 1.64
CA ALA A 43 12.60 -6.78 0.20
C ALA A 43 14.03 -6.41 -0.19
N TRP A 44 14.61 -5.43 0.50
CA TRP A 44 15.99 -4.99 0.30
C TRP A 44 17.02 -6.07 0.62
N LEU A 45 16.82 -6.78 1.73
CA LEU A 45 17.77 -7.79 2.22
C LEU A 45 17.55 -9.18 1.61
N PHE A 46 16.31 -9.57 1.38
CA PHE A 46 15.94 -10.96 1.05
C PHE A 46 15.16 -11.11 -0.25
N GLY A 47 14.69 -10.03 -0.85
CA GLY A 47 13.76 -10.04 -1.99
C GLY A 47 12.31 -10.26 -1.57
N LEU A 48 11.40 -10.08 -2.50
CA LEU A 48 9.98 -10.40 -2.37
C LEU A 48 9.60 -11.51 -3.35
N LYS A 49 8.61 -12.32 -3.01
CA LYS A 49 8.02 -13.34 -3.91
C LYS A 49 9.06 -14.31 -4.50
N GLY A 50 10.18 -14.55 -3.80
CA GLY A 50 11.26 -15.38 -4.28
C GLY A 50 12.22 -14.74 -5.29
N HIS A 51 12.05 -13.46 -5.58
CA HIS A 51 12.94 -12.70 -6.48
C HIS A 51 14.21 -12.22 -5.75
N GLU A 52 15.17 -11.75 -6.56
CA GLU A 52 16.45 -11.26 -6.06
C GLU A 52 16.25 -10.06 -5.09
N PRO A 53 17.04 -10.01 -3.98
CA PRO A 53 17.03 -8.86 -3.08
C PRO A 53 17.20 -7.53 -3.80
N TRP A 54 16.36 -6.55 -3.46
CA TRP A 54 16.42 -5.22 -4.08
C TRP A 54 17.76 -4.54 -3.86
N GLY A 55 18.40 -4.76 -2.71
CA GLY A 55 19.72 -4.20 -2.40
C GLY A 55 20.88 -4.79 -3.25
N LYS A 56 20.65 -5.84 -4.03
CA LYS A 56 21.61 -6.39 -4.98
C LYS A 56 21.38 -5.92 -6.41
N GLN A 57 20.26 -5.27 -6.68
CA GLN A 57 19.93 -4.76 -8.00
C GLN A 57 20.64 -3.43 -8.23
N GLU A 58 21.01 -3.15 -9.48
CA GLU A 58 21.69 -1.91 -9.86
C GLU A 58 20.86 -0.68 -9.51
N LYS A 59 19.54 -0.79 -9.66
CA LYS A 59 18.62 0.31 -9.41
C LYS A 59 17.26 -0.20 -8.97
N VAL A 60 16.69 0.47 -7.99
CA VAL A 60 15.31 0.26 -7.52
C VAL A 60 14.57 1.59 -7.57
N LYS A 61 13.37 1.58 -8.12
CA LYS A 61 12.53 2.77 -8.29
C LYS A 61 11.13 2.53 -7.73
N PHE A 62 10.51 3.60 -7.25
CA PHE A 62 9.11 3.60 -6.83
C PHE A 62 8.34 4.71 -7.53
N ILE A 63 7.12 4.41 -7.96
CA ILE A 63 6.15 5.41 -8.40
C ILE A 63 5.59 6.10 -7.16
N CYS A 64 5.62 7.42 -7.17
CA CYS A 64 5.24 8.27 -6.05
C CYS A 64 4.20 9.30 -6.49
N PRO A 65 2.89 9.01 -6.36
CA PRO A 65 1.87 10.02 -6.60
C PRO A 65 2.15 11.29 -5.78
N SER A 66 2.09 12.44 -6.44
CA SER A 66 2.52 13.72 -5.87
C SER A 66 1.48 14.83 -6.14
N PRO A 67 1.19 15.65 -5.11
CA PRO A 67 1.78 15.65 -3.76
C PRO A 67 1.35 14.41 -2.95
N GLY A 68 2.23 13.89 -2.07
CA GLY A 68 2.02 12.65 -1.32
C GLY A 68 2.56 12.71 0.11
N TYR A 69 2.45 11.62 0.83
CA TYR A 69 2.83 11.54 2.24
C TYR A 69 4.35 11.41 2.43
N GLU A 70 4.95 12.41 3.08
CA GLU A 70 6.41 12.52 3.24
C GLU A 70 7.10 11.30 3.89
N LYS A 71 6.38 10.55 4.76
CA LYS A 71 6.96 9.36 5.43
C LYS A 71 7.24 8.24 4.44
N HIS A 72 6.40 8.06 3.43
CA HIS A 72 6.63 7.13 2.33
C HIS A 72 7.92 7.50 1.58
N PHE A 73 8.06 8.77 1.24
CA PHE A 73 9.25 9.28 0.55
C PHE A 73 10.51 9.15 1.40
N LYS A 74 10.37 9.30 2.73
CA LYS A 74 11.48 9.08 3.66
C LYS A 74 11.96 7.63 3.66
N ILE A 75 11.04 6.65 3.55
CA ILE A 75 11.42 5.25 3.39
C ILE A 75 12.24 5.08 2.11
N CYS A 76 11.79 5.61 0.97
CA CYS A 76 12.55 5.56 -0.28
C CYS A 76 13.96 6.12 -0.12
N THR A 77 14.09 7.33 0.45
CA THR A 77 15.41 7.95 0.64
C THR A 77 16.33 7.16 1.57
N THR A 78 15.77 6.46 2.56
CA THR A 78 16.56 5.64 3.49
C THR A 78 17.26 4.47 2.79
N PHE A 79 16.59 3.87 1.81
CA PHE A 79 17.12 2.73 1.05
C PHE A 79 17.77 3.15 -0.29
N GLY A 80 17.85 4.45 -0.61
CA GLY A 80 18.35 4.91 -1.90
C GLY A 80 17.45 4.55 -3.09
N ILE A 81 16.16 4.32 -2.84
CA ILE A 81 15.16 4.05 -3.88
C ILE A 81 14.88 5.35 -4.64
N GLU A 82 15.01 5.32 -5.96
CA GLU A 82 14.68 6.44 -6.81
C GLU A 82 13.16 6.64 -6.86
N MET A 83 12.72 7.86 -6.60
CA MET A 83 11.30 8.21 -6.63
C MET A 83 10.94 8.81 -7.98
N ILE A 84 9.90 8.27 -8.62
CA ILE A 84 9.32 8.78 -9.86
C ILE A 84 8.00 9.48 -9.50
N PRO A 85 7.96 10.82 -9.49
CA PRO A 85 6.73 11.53 -9.18
C PRO A 85 5.74 11.40 -10.33
N VAL A 86 4.48 11.10 -10.01
CA VAL A 86 3.36 11.08 -10.94
C VAL A 86 2.28 12.02 -10.42
N PRO A 87 1.73 12.93 -11.24
CA PRO A 87 0.63 13.80 -10.82
C PRO A 87 -0.61 13.00 -10.46
N MET A 88 -1.46 13.59 -9.63
CA MET A 88 -2.75 13.03 -9.25
C MET A 88 -3.81 14.12 -9.20
N ASP A 89 -5.06 13.73 -9.42
CA ASP A 89 -6.25 14.57 -9.27
C ASP A 89 -7.16 14.05 -8.13
N GLU A 90 -8.41 14.49 -8.10
CA GLU A 90 -9.40 14.07 -7.10
C GLU A 90 -9.79 12.59 -7.17
N ASN A 91 -9.57 11.92 -8.31
CA ASN A 91 -9.91 10.51 -8.56
C ASN A 91 -8.72 9.57 -8.39
N GLY A 92 -7.53 10.11 -8.17
CA GLY A 92 -6.30 9.34 -7.96
C GLY A 92 -5.13 9.72 -8.86
N PRO A 93 -4.12 8.87 -9.00
CA PRO A 93 -2.94 9.14 -9.82
C PRO A 93 -3.26 9.09 -11.32
N ASP A 94 -2.47 9.81 -12.12
CA ASP A 94 -2.49 9.75 -13.58
C ASP A 94 -2.14 8.33 -14.06
N MET A 95 -3.19 7.54 -14.31
CA MET A 95 -3.04 6.11 -14.62
C MET A 95 -2.43 5.85 -15.99
N GLU A 96 -2.49 6.79 -16.93
CA GLU A 96 -1.80 6.67 -18.22
C GLU A 96 -0.28 6.62 -17.98
N LYS A 97 0.23 7.56 -17.18
CA LYS A 97 1.66 7.57 -16.80
C LYS A 97 2.05 6.40 -15.93
N VAL A 98 1.22 6.03 -14.95
CA VAL A 98 1.51 4.89 -14.05
C VAL A 98 1.67 3.61 -14.85
N THR A 99 0.73 3.32 -15.75
CA THR A 99 0.75 2.08 -16.55
C THR A 99 1.91 2.07 -17.54
N GLU A 100 2.18 3.20 -18.21
CA GLU A 100 3.35 3.33 -19.10
C GLU A 100 4.67 3.05 -18.37
N LEU A 101 4.88 3.72 -17.24
CA LEU A 101 6.09 3.57 -16.44
C LEU A 101 6.26 2.13 -15.91
N ALA A 102 5.22 1.56 -15.33
CA ALA A 102 5.26 0.23 -14.74
C ALA A 102 5.52 -0.87 -15.79
N ALA A 103 4.97 -0.71 -17.00
CA ALA A 103 5.16 -1.66 -18.09
C ALA A 103 6.54 -1.53 -18.76
N ALA A 104 7.17 -0.33 -18.72
CA ALA A 104 8.42 -0.07 -19.44
C ALA A 104 9.69 -0.38 -18.65
N ASP A 105 9.67 -0.32 -17.32
CA ASP A 105 10.89 -0.34 -16.50
C ASP A 105 10.83 -1.38 -15.38
N LYS A 106 11.61 -2.45 -15.53
CA LYS A 106 11.75 -3.51 -14.51
C LYS A 106 12.41 -3.08 -13.20
N ALA A 107 13.04 -1.89 -13.18
CA ALA A 107 13.59 -1.34 -11.95
C ALA A 107 12.49 -0.75 -11.04
N ILE A 108 11.29 -0.53 -11.55
CA ILE A 108 10.14 -0.07 -10.76
C ILE A 108 9.56 -1.24 -9.98
N LYS A 109 9.82 -1.24 -8.68
CA LYS A 109 9.46 -2.32 -7.75
C LYS A 109 8.21 -2.06 -6.94
N GLY A 110 7.76 -0.83 -6.89
CA GLY A 110 6.59 -0.51 -6.10
C GLY A 110 6.00 0.85 -6.39
N MET A 111 4.83 1.04 -5.81
CA MET A 111 4.09 2.30 -5.84
C MET A 111 3.45 2.55 -4.48
N TRP A 112 3.57 3.80 -4.00
CA TRP A 112 2.83 4.26 -2.83
C TRP A 112 1.42 4.68 -3.22
N CYS A 113 0.43 4.20 -2.47
CA CYS A 113 -0.98 4.55 -2.67
C CYS A 113 -1.61 4.99 -1.35
N VAL A 114 -2.32 6.13 -1.35
CA VAL A 114 -3.20 6.54 -0.25
C VAL A 114 -4.59 6.72 -0.83
N PRO A 115 -5.40 5.64 -0.87
CA PRO A 115 -6.57 5.57 -1.75
C PRO A 115 -7.76 6.38 -1.25
N LEU A 116 -7.88 6.57 0.07
CA LEU A 116 -9.00 7.26 0.67
C LEU A 116 -8.50 8.48 1.43
N TYR A 117 -9.04 9.66 1.09
CA TYR A 117 -8.65 10.95 1.68
C TYR A 117 -7.14 11.20 1.65
N SER A 118 -6.54 11.03 0.45
CA SER A 118 -5.09 11.12 0.23
C SER A 118 -4.47 12.36 0.89
N ASN A 119 -3.39 12.15 1.62
CA ASN A 119 -2.67 13.24 2.29
C ASN A 119 -1.56 13.77 1.34
N PRO A 120 -1.57 15.08 0.97
CA PRO A 120 -2.37 16.17 1.54
C PRO A 120 -3.61 16.57 0.71
N THR A 121 -3.92 15.92 -0.40
CA THR A 121 -4.90 16.41 -1.39
C THR A 121 -6.37 16.17 -1.01
N GLY A 122 -6.64 15.15 -0.18
CA GLY A 122 -8.01 14.71 0.11
C GLY A 122 -8.62 13.82 -0.99
N ALA A 123 -7.87 13.49 -2.04
CA ALA A 123 -8.34 12.66 -3.16
C ALA A 123 -8.84 11.30 -2.68
N VAL A 124 -9.83 10.77 -3.40
CA VAL A 124 -10.37 9.41 -3.23
C VAL A 124 -10.23 8.68 -4.55
N TYR A 125 -9.53 7.54 -4.54
CA TYR A 125 -9.34 6.78 -5.77
C TYR A 125 -10.67 6.25 -6.29
N SER A 126 -10.91 6.46 -7.57
CA SER A 126 -12.10 5.91 -8.23
C SER A 126 -11.99 4.39 -8.38
N ASP A 127 -13.12 3.71 -8.52
CA ASP A 127 -13.20 2.28 -8.82
C ASP A 127 -12.37 1.89 -10.04
N GLU A 128 -12.37 2.77 -11.07
CA GLU A 128 -11.60 2.55 -12.30
C GLU A 128 -10.09 2.54 -11.99
N VAL A 129 -9.61 3.51 -11.21
CA VAL A 129 -8.20 3.57 -10.79
C VAL A 129 -7.81 2.33 -9.99
N VAL A 130 -8.64 1.89 -9.05
CA VAL A 130 -8.38 0.68 -8.26
C VAL A 130 -8.25 -0.55 -9.15
N ARG A 131 -9.19 -0.76 -10.08
CA ARG A 131 -9.15 -1.88 -11.03
C ARG A 131 -7.97 -1.81 -11.98
N MET A 132 -7.61 -0.62 -12.45
CA MET A 132 -6.42 -0.43 -13.29
C MET A 132 -5.13 -0.80 -12.53
N LEU A 133 -4.96 -0.35 -11.29
CA LEU A 133 -3.81 -0.70 -10.44
C LEU A 133 -3.73 -2.20 -10.18
N ALA A 134 -4.85 -2.85 -9.93
CA ALA A 134 -4.91 -4.30 -9.71
C ALA A 134 -4.52 -5.09 -10.95
N SER A 135 -4.95 -4.65 -12.15
CA SER A 135 -4.84 -5.43 -13.38
C SER A 135 -3.70 -5.02 -14.31
N MET A 136 -3.11 -3.83 -14.16
CA MET A 136 -2.07 -3.31 -15.08
C MET A 136 -0.89 -4.26 -15.25
N GLU A 137 -0.31 -4.27 -16.45
CA GLU A 137 0.94 -4.98 -16.72
C GLU A 137 2.13 -4.26 -16.09
N THR A 138 3.09 -5.03 -15.60
CA THR A 138 4.32 -4.51 -15.00
C THR A 138 5.54 -5.26 -15.55
N ALA A 139 6.60 -4.53 -15.89
CA ALA A 139 7.85 -5.14 -16.34
C ALA A 139 8.57 -5.90 -15.22
N SER A 140 8.28 -5.55 -13.97
CA SER A 140 8.82 -6.22 -12.79
C SER A 140 7.81 -7.22 -12.24
N GLU A 141 8.21 -8.49 -12.12
CA GLU A 141 7.36 -9.56 -11.57
C GLU A 141 7.13 -9.40 -10.06
N ASP A 142 8.07 -8.74 -9.36
CA ASP A 142 7.97 -8.43 -7.92
C ASP A 142 7.42 -7.03 -7.64
N PHE A 143 6.82 -6.38 -8.65
CA PHE A 143 6.12 -5.10 -8.44
C PHE A 143 5.03 -5.23 -7.37
N THR A 144 4.98 -4.25 -6.48
CA THR A 144 4.10 -4.30 -5.31
C THR A 144 3.44 -2.94 -5.04
N LEU A 145 2.14 -2.95 -4.81
CA LEU A 145 1.38 -1.80 -4.33
C LEU A 145 1.50 -1.71 -2.80
N PHE A 146 1.93 -0.57 -2.29
CA PHE A 146 1.90 -0.23 -0.88
C PHE A 146 0.67 0.63 -0.62
N TRP A 147 -0.42 0.00 -0.19
CA TRP A 147 -1.76 0.56 -0.09
C TRP A 147 -2.04 1.06 1.31
N ASP A 148 -1.67 2.33 1.59
CA ASP A 148 -1.84 2.96 2.91
C ASP A 148 -3.27 3.46 3.09
N ASN A 149 -4.15 2.59 3.59
CA ASN A 149 -5.54 2.89 3.87
C ASN A 149 -5.71 3.47 5.29
N ALA A 150 -4.91 4.50 5.59
CA ALA A 150 -4.83 5.12 6.92
C ALA A 150 -6.13 5.80 7.37
N TYR A 151 -7.02 6.09 6.42
CA TYR A 151 -8.26 6.84 6.65
C TYR A 151 -9.53 6.03 6.38
N CYS A 152 -9.43 4.70 6.35
CA CYS A 152 -10.52 3.77 6.00
C CYS A 152 -11.83 3.97 6.78
N VAL A 153 -11.79 4.59 7.96
CA VAL A 153 -12.98 4.86 8.81
C VAL A 153 -13.09 6.34 9.22
N HIS A 154 -12.44 7.26 8.49
CA HIS A 154 -12.34 8.67 8.86
C HIS A 154 -13.30 9.55 8.04
N HIS A 155 -14.53 9.11 7.86
CA HIS A 155 -15.54 9.89 7.15
C HIS A 155 -15.92 11.14 7.96
N ILE A 156 -15.87 12.31 7.32
CA ILE A 156 -16.17 13.61 7.92
C ILE A 156 -17.41 14.27 7.31
N THR A 157 -18.01 13.61 6.33
CA THR A 157 -19.25 14.04 5.67
C THR A 157 -20.28 12.93 5.73
N GLU A 158 -21.56 13.27 5.42
CA GLU A 158 -22.63 12.26 5.33
C GLU A 158 -22.40 11.30 4.16
N ASP A 159 -21.82 11.80 3.06
CA ASP A 159 -21.35 10.96 1.96
C ASP A 159 -20.07 10.25 2.41
N GLN A 160 -20.16 8.94 2.58
CA GLN A 160 -19.07 8.07 2.97
C GLN A 160 -18.59 7.31 1.74
N PRO A 161 -17.55 7.79 1.03
CA PRO A 161 -17.04 7.06 -0.12
C PRO A 161 -16.47 5.72 0.35
N GLU A 162 -16.88 4.65 -0.32
CA GLU A 162 -16.32 3.34 -0.16
C GLU A 162 -15.23 3.15 -1.22
N ILE A 163 -14.13 2.52 -0.84
CA ILE A 163 -13.07 2.10 -1.75
C ILE A 163 -13.21 0.61 -2.03
N LEU A 164 -13.00 0.18 -3.26
CA LEU A 164 -12.97 -1.25 -3.59
C LEU A 164 -11.88 -1.96 -2.80
N ASP A 165 -12.16 -3.20 -2.38
CA ASP A 165 -11.16 -4.08 -1.77
C ASP A 165 -10.07 -4.42 -2.80
N ILE A 166 -8.93 -3.78 -2.66
CA ILE A 166 -7.80 -3.94 -3.58
C ILE A 166 -7.26 -5.37 -3.59
N ILE A 167 -7.33 -6.10 -2.47
CA ILE A 167 -6.88 -7.49 -2.40
C ILE A 167 -7.76 -8.35 -3.29
N SER A 168 -9.08 -8.23 -3.17
CA SER A 168 -10.03 -8.94 -4.02
C SER A 168 -9.89 -8.56 -5.50
N GLU A 169 -9.69 -7.28 -5.82
CA GLU A 169 -9.46 -6.84 -7.21
C GLU A 169 -8.14 -7.42 -7.78
N CYS A 170 -7.08 -7.51 -6.97
CA CYS A 170 -5.84 -8.18 -7.37
C CYS A 170 -6.03 -9.69 -7.58
N GLU A 171 -6.79 -10.37 -6.72
CA GLU A 171 -7.16 -11.79 -6.89
C GLU A 171 -7.92 -12.01 -8.19
N LEU A 172 -8.95 -11.18 -8.47
CA LEU A 172 -9.74 -11.22 -9.70
C LEU A 172 -8.89 -10.99 -10.96
N ALA A 173 -7.89 -10.13 -10.86
CA ALA A 173 -6.93 -9.87 -11.95
C ALA A 173 -5.86 -10.96 -12.11
N GLY A 174 -5.88 -12.03 -11.30
CA GLY A 174 -4.89 -13.10 -11.32
C GLY A 174 -3.52 -12.68 -10.75
N ARG A 175 -3.49 -11.67 -9.87
CA ARG A 175 -2.28 -11.11 -9.26
C ARG A 175 -2.42 -11.02 -7.72
N PRO A 176 -2.69 -12.15 -7.02
CA PRO A 176 -3.01 -12.13 -5.59
C PRO A 176 -1.90 -11.52 -4.71
N ASP A 177 -0.65 -11.67 -5.13
CA ASP A 177 0.52 -11.18 -4.36
C ASP A 177 0.91 -9.72 -4.67
N ARG A 178 0.05 -8.96 -5.38
CA ARG A 178 0.40 -7.62 -5.87
C ARG A 178 0.42 -6.55 -4.79
N VAL A 179 -0.28 -6.73 -3.69
CA VAL A 179 -0.56 -5.65 -2.74
C VAL A 179 -0.22 -6.01 -1.30
N PHE A 180 0.31 -5.02 -0.58
CA PHE A 180 0.25 -4.94 0.87
C PHE A 180 -0.64 -3.77 1.25
N GLU A 181 -1.74 -4.03 1.93
CA GLU A 181 -2.64 -3.01 2.45
C GLU A 181 -2.35 -2.74 3.92
N PHE A 182 -2.38 -1.47 4.33
CA PHE A 182 -2.01 -1.03 5.67
C PHE A 182 -3.11 -0.19 6.31
N ALA A 183 -3.34 -0.42 7.60
CA ALA A 183 -4.17 0.44 8.43
C ALA A 183 -3.62 0.52 9.85
N SER A 184 -4.12 1.50 10.62
CA SER A 184 -3.81 1.59 12.05
C SER A 184 -4.91 2.33 12.81
N THR A 185 -4.99 2.11 14.11
CA THR A 185 -5.89 2.85 14.99
C THR A 185 -5.30 4.19 15.48
N SER A 186 -4.12 4.57 14.99
CA SER A 186 -3.39 5.75 15.47
C SER A 186 -4.16 7.07 15.32
N LYS A 187 -5.05 7.16 14.32
CA LYS A 187 -5.89 8.33 14.07
C LYS A 187 -7.31 8.17 14.60
N ILE A 188 -7.66 6.99 15.12
CA ILE A 188 -8.99 6.67 15.68
C ILE A 188 -9.00 6.90 17.19
N THR A 189 -7.98 6.39 17.89
CA THR A 189 -7.82 6.48 19.33
C THR A 189 -6.85 7.63 19.68
N PHE A 190 -5.63 7.28 20.12
CA PHE A 190 -4.59 8.28 20.31
C PHE A 190 -3.24 7.76 19.78
N PRO A 191 -2.40 8.65 19.24
CA PRO A 191 -1.09 8.27 18.72
C PRO A 191 -0.21 7.63 19.78
N GLY A 192 0.50 6.55 19.41
CA GLY A 192 1.42 5.84 20.29
C GLY A 192 0.81 4.74 21.15
N GLY A 193 -0.52 4.75 21.35
CA GLY A 193 -1.27 3.67 22.02
C GLY A 193 -2.06 2.78 21.07
N GLY A 194 -1.87 2.98 19.77
CA GLY A 194 -2.61 2.28 18.73
C GLY A 194 -2.02 0.92 18.36
N VAL A 195 -2.71 0.27 17.43
CA VAL A 195 -2.31 -0.99 16.79
C VAL A 195 -2.33 -0.78 15.30
N ALA A 196 -1.39 -1.37 14.59
CA ALA A 196 -1.33 -1.35 13.13
C ALA A 196 -1.44 -2.76 12.55
N CYS A 197 -1.88 -2.83 11.30
CA CYS A 197 -1.94 -4.08 10.57
C CYS A 197 -1.38 -3.93 9.15
N CYS A 198 -1.08 -5.08 8.58
CA CYS A 198 -0.90 -5.29 7.15
C CYS A 198 -1.85 -6.39 6.72
N ALA A 199 -2.48 -6.23 5.55
CA ALA A 199 -3.23 -7.27 4.86
C ALA A 199 -2.59 -7.60 3.52
N SER A 200 -2.61 -8.90 3.15
CA SER A 200 -2.10 -9.38 1.86
C SER A 200 -2.71 -10.74 1.52
#